data_93a0754ae40668159e4abe5b4c8eb5e8
#
_entry.id   93a0754ae40668159e4abe5b4c8eb5e8
#
_cell.length_a   1.000
_cell.length_b   1.000
_cell.length_c   1.000
_cell.angle_alpha   90.00
_cell.angle_beta   90.00
_cell.angle_gamma   90.00
#
_symmetry.space_group_name_H-M   'P 1'
#
loop_
_entity.id
_entity.type
_entity.pdbx_description
1 polymer ?
#
loop_
_entity_poly.entity_id
_entity_poly.type
_entity_poly.pdbx_seq_one_letter_code
_entity_poly.pdbx_strand_id
1 'polypeptide(L)'
;MIDVYDLAVIGGGPCGIASVVEAKRNGLAHVLLLEKGDNHSQTIRQFYKDKKRVDKEYKGFDSETRGSISFETGTKESVLNYFDELLDSDEIDTNFKSEVEKIEKHADEFYITTSSAGYRARNVIVAIGRMGKPNKPAYKIPPSITQRVNFNLDKCTINEKILVVGGGNSAAEYAIALCKTNVVTLCYRKPKFTRLNETNESDVMRETKYGNIILRLGIDIEALENENGKVLVKFDDGTELVFDRVIYAIGGTSPIDFLKKCGIAYDENGVPIVDENLQTATSGLYVGGDLISRS
;
A
#
# COMPACT_ATOMS: atom_id res chain seq x y z
N MET A 1 -17.76 -7.40 -30.94
CA MET A 1 -16.86 -8.44 -30.41
C MET A 1 -16.05 -7.77 -29.32
N ILE A 2 -15.82 -8.40 -28.19
CA ILE A 2 -14.91 -7.87 -27.16
C ILE A 2 -13.51 -7.97 -27.76
N ASP A 3 -12.83 -6.84 -27.95
CA ASP A 3 -11.47 -6.82 -28.48
C ASP A 3 -10.52 -7.54 -27.52
N VAL A 4 -9.58 -8.30 -28.06
CA VAL A 4 -8.57 -9.02 -27.27
C VAL A 4 -7.35 -8.13 -27.14
N TYR A 5 -7.03 -7.74 -25.91
CA TYR A 5 -5.83 -6.97 -25.64
C TYR A 5 -4.56 -7.83 -25.80
N ASP A 6 -3.49 -7.24 -26.26
CA ASP A 6 -2.18 -7.89 -26.31
C ASP A 6 -1.64 -8.08 -24.88
N LEU A 7 -1.91 -7.10 -24.02
CA LEU A 7 -1.54 -7.10 -22.60
C LEU A 7 -2.61 -6.41 -21.74
N ALA A 8 -3.00 -7.06 -20.66
CA ALA A 8 -3.74 -6.42 -19.57
C ALA A 8 -2.86 -6.35 -18.31
N VAL A 9 -2.79 -5.18 -17.69
CA VAL A 9 -2.06 -4.96 -16.44
C VAL A 9 -3.05 -4.67 -15.33
N ILE A 10 -2.94 -5.42 -14.23
CA ILE A 10 -3.82 -5.33 -13.06
C ILE A 10 -3.08 -4.57 -11.96
N GLY A 11 -3.56 -3.37 -11.65
CA GLY A 11 -3.02 -2.47 -10.64
C GLY A 11 -2.31 -1.26 -11.23
N GLY A 12 -2.84 -0.07 -10.96
CA GLY A 12 -2.36 1.24 -11.41
C GLY A 12 -1.29 1.84 -10.50
N GLY A 13 -0.46 1.02 -9.85
CA GLY A 13 0.72 1.48 -9.11
C GLY A 13 1.93 1.73 -10.02
N PRO A 14 3.08 2.19 -9.45
CA PRO A 14 4.28 2.49 -10.24
C PRO A 14 4.72 1.36 -11.18
N CYS A 15 4.70 0.12 -10.71
CA CYS A 15 5.04 -1.05 -11.53
C CYS A 15 4.04 -1.25 -12.68
N GLY A 16 2.74 -1.13 -12.41
CA GLY A 16 1.71 -1.30 -13.44
C GLY A 16 1.79 -0.21 -14.51
N ILE A 17 1.97 1.04 -14.10
CA ILE A 17 2.15 2.17 -15.04
C ILE A 17 3.39 1.94 -15.90
N ALA A 18 4.53 1.62 -15.28
CA ALA A 18 5.74 1.31 -16.04
C ALA A 18 5.52 0.17 -17.04
N SER A 19 4.80 -0.89 -16.65
CA SER A 19 4.53 -2.04 -17.52
C SER A 19 3.70 -1.66 -18.75
N VAL A 20 2.64 -0.87 -18.61
CA VAL A 20 1.79 -0.48 -19.75
C VAL A 20 2.51 0.49 -20.68
N VAL A 21 3.24 1.45 -20.12
CA VAL A 21 4.00 2.44 -20.92
C VAL A 21 5.12 1.77 -21.71
N GLU A 22 5.92 0.91 -21.04
CA GLU A 22 6.96 0.15 -21.75
C GLU A 22 6.39 -0.78 -22.82
N ALA A 23 5.26 -1.44 -22.56
CA ALA A 23 4.59 -2.29 -23.52
C ALA A 23 4.18 -1.50 -24.78
N LYS A 24 3.58 -0.33 -24.62
CA LYS A 24 3.21 0.56 -25.75
C LYS A 24 4.43 1.03 -26.52
N ARG A 25 5.46 1.52 -25.82
CA ARG A 25 6.69 2.01 -26.45
C ARG A 25 7.50 0.92 -27.17
N ASN A 26 7.32 -0.34 -26.76
CA ASN A 26 7.87 -1.50 -27.44
C ASN A 26 6.94 -2.10 -28.51
N GLY A 27 5.87 -1.41 -28.89
CA GLY A 27 5.06 -1.69 -30.07
C GLY A 27 3.82 -2.53 -29.84
N LEU A 28 3.40 -2.82 -28.60
CA LEU A 28 2.08 -3.45 -28.35
C LEU A 28 0.97 -2.42 -28.64
N ALA A 29 0.05 -2.78 -29.54
CA ALA A 29 -1.02 -1.87 -29.97
C ALA A 29 -2.12 -1.73 -28.93
N HIS A 30 -2.58 -2.86 -28.39
CA HIS A 30 -3.74 -2.95 -27.50
C HIS A 30 -3.32 -3.31 -26.07
N VAL A 31 -3.10 -2.28 -25.25
CA VAL A 31 -2.66 -2.41 -23.85
C VAL A 31 -3.71 -1.82 -22.92
N LEU A 32 -4.12 -2.57 -21.89
CA LEU A 32 -5.15 -2.21 -20.93
C LEU A 32 -4.55 -2.11 -19.52
N LEU A 33 -4.88 -1.04 -18.79
CA LEU A 33 -4.63 -0.90 -17.36
C LEU A 33 -5.94 -0.97 -16.58
N LEU A 34 -6.04 -1.90 -15.63
CA LEU A 34 -7.18 -2.04 -14.71
C LEU A 34 -6.77 -1.65 -13.30
N GLU A 35 -7.45 -0.67 -12.72
CA GLU A 35 -7.21 -0.21 -11.36
C GLU A 35 -8.53 -0.17 -10.58
N LYS A 36 -8.52 -0.74 -9.36
CA LYS A 36 -9.71 -0.77 -8.48
C LYS A 36 -10.08 0.58 -7.89
N GLY A 37 -9.10 1.45 -7.72
CA GLY A 37 -9.30 2.82 -7.23
C GLY A 37 -9.92 3.74 -8.26
N ASP A 38 -10.22 4.93 -7.84
CA ASP A 38 -10.76 6.00 -8.69
C ASP A 38 -9.65 6.75 -9.47
N ASN A 39 -8.39 6.42 -9.20
CA ASN A 39 -7.22 6.97 -9.86
C ASN A 39 -6.03 6.00 -9.69
N HIS A 40 -4.92 6.21 -10.41
CA HIS A 40 -3.68 5.46 -10.26
C HIS A 40 -3.00 5.72 -8.91
N SER A 41 -2.01 4.90 -8.56
CA SER A 41 -1.08 5.08 -7.43
C SER A 41 -1.77 5.32 -6.09
N GLN A 42 -2.85 4.59 -5.80
CA GLN A 42 -3.68 4.76 -4.60
C GLN A 42 -2.86 4.73 -3.31
N THR A 43 -1.86 3.88 -3.20
CA THR A 43 -0.97 3.82 -2.03
C THR A 43 -0.24 5.15 -1.80
N ILE A 44 0.28 5.77 -2.86
CA ILE A 44 0.96 7.07 -2.77
C ILE A 44 -0.07 8.16 -2.44
N ARG A 45 -1.22 8.17 -3.11
CA ARG A 45 -2.28 9.17 -2.88
C ARG A 45 -2.81 9.14 -1.45
N GLN A 46 -3.07 7.95 -0.90
CA GLN A 46 -3.72 7.77 0.40
C GLN A 46 -2.76 7.81 1.60
N PHE A 47 -1.56 7.28 1.44
CA PHE A 47 -0.66 7.08 2.59
C PHE A 47 0.53 8.03 2.63
N TYR A 48 0.85 8.71 1.52
CA TYR A 48 1.92 9.71 1.51
C TYR A 48 1.34 11.08 1.84
N LYS A 49 2.02 11.80 2.74
CA LYS A 49 1.69 13.20 3.03
C LYS A 49 2.04 14.09 1.86
N ASP A 50 1.40 15.23 1.81
CA ASP A 50 1.77 16.29 0.88
C ASP A 50 3.24 16.67 1.06
N LYS A 51 3.92 16.87 -0.06
CA LYS A 51 5.36 17.13 -0.15
C LYS A 51 6.27 16.01 0.39
N LYS A 52 5.72 14.82 0.70
CA LYS A 52 6.57 13.68 1.05
C LYS A 52 7.50 13.37 -0.11
N ARG A 53 8.80 13.25 0.19
CA ARG A 53 9.81 12.84 -0.76
C ARG A 53 9.58 11.39 -1.19
N VAL A 54 9.73 11.14 -2.48
CA VAL A 54 9.72 9.81 -3.10
C VAL A 54 11.07 9.64 -3.78
N ASP A 55 11.89 8.76 -3.22
CA ASP A 55 13.27 8.59 -3.64
C ASP A 55 13.40 7.54 -4.76
N LYS A 56 14.27 7.81 -5.72
CA LYS A 56 14.76 6.85 -6.71
C LYS A 56 15.64 5.80 -6.04
N GLU A 57 16.49 6.25 -5.13
CA GLU A 57 17.39 5.36 -4.39
C GLU A 57 16.71 4.79 -3.15
N TYR A 58 16.90 3.51 -2.90
CA TYR A 58 16.43 2.85 -1.70
C TYR A 58 17.58 2.17 -0.97
N LYS A 59 17.84 2.56 0.28
CA LYS A 59 18.92 2.03 1.14
C LYS A 59 20.31 2.01 0.48
N GLY A 60 20.62 3.05 -0.30
CA GLY A 60 21.91 3.16 -0.99
C GLY A 60 22.02 2.32 -2.27
N PHE A 61 20.95 1.66 -2.69
CA PHE A 61 20.87 1.02 -3.99
C PHE A 61 20.28 2.02 -4.99
N ASP A 62 21.07 2.42 -5.97
CA ASP A 62 20.55 3.07 -7.18
C ASP A 62 19.82 1.99 -7.99
N SER A 63 18.50 2.13 -8.10
CA SER A 63 17.75 1.27 -8.99
C SER A 63 18.00 1.72 -10.42
N GLU A 64 18.92 1.05 -11.13
CA GLU A 64 19.00 1.19 -12.58
C GLU A 64 17.64 0.84 -13.18
N THR A 65 16.92 1.86 -13.62
CA THR A 65 15.71 1.64 -14.43
C THR A 65 16.14 1.11 -15.79
N ARG A 66 15.73 -0.10 -16.11
CA ARG A 66 15.90 -0.65 -17.46
C ARG A 66 14.64 -0.34 -18.25
N GLY A 67 14.81 0.31 -19.38
CA GLY A 67 13.69 0.71 -20.24
C GLY A 67 13.72 2.17 -20.64
N SER A 68 12.61 2.65 -21.21
CA SER A 68 12.46 4.01 -21.73
C SER A 68 11.98 5.03 -20.69
N ILE A 69 11.49 4.54 -19.54
CA ILE A 69 10.98 5.38 -18.45
C ILE A 69 12.15 5.78 -17.54
N SER A 70 12.35 7.08 -17.36
CA SER A 70 13.25 7.60 -16.33
C SER A 70 12.45 7.96 -15.08
N PHE A 71 12.91 7.51 -13.92
CA PHE A 71 12.33 7.92 -12.65
C PHE A 71 13.34 8.75 -11.87
N GLU A 72 12.92 9.94 -11.46
CA GLU A 72 13.74 10.86 -10.68
C GLU A 72 13.14 11.05 -9.27
N THR A 73 14.01 11.31 -8.31
CA THR A 73 13.58 11.68 -6.96
C THR A 73 12.72 12.94 -7.01
N GLY A 74 11.56 12.88 -6.37
CA GLY A 74 10.61 13.99 -6.37
C GLY A 74 9.78 14.05 -5.09
N THR A 75 8.73 14.85 -5.12
CA THR A 75 7.69 14.86 -4.09
C THR A 75 6.53 13.97 -4.51
N LYS A 76 5.63 13.67 -3.56
CA LYS A 76 4.36 12.98 -3.86
C LYS A 76 3.68 13.57 -5.10
N GLU A 77 3.52 14.89 -5.12
CA GLU A 77 2.80 15.59 -6.17
C GLU A 77 3.52 15.48 -7.52
N SER A 78 4.83 15.73 -7.56
CA SER A 78 5.59 15.66 -8.82
C SER A 78 5.62 14.24 -9.39
N VAL A 79 5.69 13.23 -8.54
CA VAL A 79 5.65 11.82 -8.97
C VAL A 79 4.26 11.43 -9.48
N LEU A 80 3.19 11.88 -8.82
CA LEU A 80 1.83 11.62 -9.29
C LEU A 80 1.58 12.30 -10.65
N ASN A 81 1.97 13.57 -10.82
CA ASN A 81 1.84 14.28 -12.08
C ASN A 81 2.65 13.59 -13.20
N TYR A 82 3.86 13.14 -12.90
CA TYR A 82 4.67 12.38 -13.86
C TYR A 82 3.97 11.10 -14.33
N PHE A 83 3.29 10.39 -13.44
CA PHE A 83 2.53 9.19 -13.80
C PHE A 83 1.26 9.52 -14.60
N ASP A 84 0.58 10.63 -14.29
CA ASP A 84 -0.52 11.14 -15.11
C ASP A 84 -0.03 11.45 -16.55
N GLU A 85 1.08 12.19 -16.69
CA GLU A 85 1.68 12.52 -17.99
C GLU A 85 2.08 11.28 -18.80
N LEU A 86 2.62 10.23 -18.16
CA LEU A 86 2.97 8.99 -18.83
C LEU A 86 1.74 8.26 -19.38
N LEU A 87 0.67 8.19 -18.61
CA LEU A 87 -0.56 7.51 -19.04
C LEU A 87 -1.25 8.26 -20.18
N ASP A 88 -1.25 9.59 -20.13
CA ASP A 88 -1.86 10.44 -21.15
C ASP A 88 -1.06 10.44 -22.45
N SER A 89 0.28 10.55 -22.36
CA SER A 89 1.14 10.70 -23.54
C SER A 89 1.26 9.43 -24.39
N ASP A 90 1.15 8.26 -23.78
CA ASP A 90 1.25 6.97 -24.45
C ASP A 90 -0.14 6.39 -24.83
N GLU A 91 -1.22 7.17 -24.65
CA GLU A 91 -2.60 6.78 -24.98
C GLU A 91 -2.98 5.38 -24.41
N ILE A 92 -2.74 5.21 -23.11
CA ILE A 92 -3.02 3.96 -22.41
C ILE A 92 -4.53 3.81 -22.15
N ASP A 93 -5.11 2.71 -22.60
CA ASP A 93 -6.49 2.36 -22.23
C ASP A 93 -6.54 2.03 -20.74
N THR A 94 -7.07 2.97 -19.95
CA THR A 94 -7.07 2.90 -18.48
C THR A 94 -8.47 2.88 -17.94
N ASN A 95 -8.83 1.82 -17.20
CA ASN A 95 -10.12 1.67 -16.55
C ASN A 95 -9.96 1.69 -15.02
N PHE A 96 -10.31 2.82 -14.43
CA PHE A 96 -10.45 2.99 -12.98
C PHE A 96 -11.76 2.39 -12.46
N LYS A 97 -11.86 2.23 -11.12
CA LYS A 97 -12.99 1.59 -10.42
C LYS A 97 -13.30 0.19 -10.95
N SER A 98 -12.27 -0.49 -11.44
CA SER A 98 -12.33 -1.80 -12.06
C SER A 98 -11.60 -2.83 -11.20
N GLU A 99 -12.25 -3.26 -10.10
CA GLU A 99 -11.69 -4.30 -9.23
C GLU A 99 -11.73 -5.65 -9.95
N VAL A 100 -10.56 -6.21 -10.23
CA VAL A 100 -10.42 -7.54 -10.82
C VAL A 100 -10.69 -8.58 -9.74
N GLU A 101 -11.66 -9.45 -9.99
CA GLU A 101 -12.09 -10.49 -9.07
C GLU A 101 -11.50 -11.87 -9.43
N LYS A 102 -11.27 -12.10 -10.73
CA LYS A 102 -10.80 -13.38 -11.26
C LYS A 102 -10.02 -13.21 -12.56
N ILE A 103 -9.03 -14.07 -12.75
CA ILE A 103 -8.26 -14.22 -13.99
C ILE A 103 -8.22 -15.70 -14.30
N GLU A 104 -8.69 -16.11 -15.48
CA GLU A 104 -8.70 -17.50 -15.93
C GLU A 104 -8.08 -17.61 -17.30
N LYS A 105 -7.20 -18.60 -17.49
CA LYS A 105 -6.63 -18.91 -18.79
C LYS A 105 -7.50 -19.94 -19.51
N HIS A 106 -7.92 -19.64 -20.75
CA HIS A 106 -8.59 -20.54 -21.64
C HIS A 106 -7.87 -20.56 -22.99
N ALA A 107 -7.28 -21.68 -23.33
CA ALA A 107 -6.39 -21.82 -24.50
C ALA A 107 -5.28 -20.76 -24.48
N ASP A 108 -5.26 -19.85 -25.43
CA ASP A 108 -4.22 -18.84 -25.60
C ASP A 108 -4.59 -17.46 -25.04
N GLU A 109 -5.73 -17.35 -24.36
CA GLU A 109 -6.21 -16.07 -23.84
C GLU A 109 -6.59 -16.14 -22.36
N PHE A 110 -6.50 -15.00 -21.70
CA PHE A 110 -7.00 -14.78 -20.34
C PHE A 110 -8.35 -14.09 -20.38
N TYR A 111 -9.26 -14.60 -19.57
CA TYR A 111 -10.54 -13.99 -19.25
C TYR A 111 -10.41 -13.30 -17.90
N ILE A 112 -10.61 -12.00 -17.89
CA ILE A 112 -10.46 -11.13 -16.71
C ILE A 112 -11.84 -10.65 -16.33
N THR A 113 -12.31 -11.04 -15.16
CA THR A 113 -13.61 -10.63 -14.61
C THR A 113 -13.40 -9.52 -13.60
N THR A 114 -14.09 -8.41 -13.78
CA THR A 114 -14.18 -7.32 -12.80
C THR A 114 -15.58 -7.23 -12.21
N SER A 115 -15.78 -6.42 -11.21
CA SER A 115 -17.09 -6.13 -10.62
C SER A 115 -18.12 -5.54 -11.62
N SER A 116 -17.65 -5.00 -12.75
CA SER A 116 -18.52 -4.26 -13.70
C SER A 116 -18.46 -4.76 -15.14
N ALA A 117 -17.39 -5.45 -15.55
CA ALA A 117 -17.16 -5.86 -16.93
C ALA A 117 -16.26 -7.09 -17.03
N GLY A 118 -16.19 -7.69 -18.22
CA GLY A 118 -15.23 -8.73 -18.59
C GLY A 118 -14.29 -8.25 -19.69
N TYR A 119 -13.02 -8.65 -19.62
CA TYR A 119 -11.99 -8.33 -20.60
C TYR A 119 -11.29 -9.60 -21.07
N ARG A 120 -10.64 -9.54 -22.22
CA ARG A 120 -9.83 -10.63 -22.76
C ARG A 120 -8.45 -10.11 -23.10
N ALA A 121 -7.42 -10.87 -22.77
CA ALA A 121 -6.03 -10.49 -23.08
C ALA A 121 -5.19 -11.74 -23.40
N ARG A 122 -4.15 -11.58 -24.24
CA ARG A 122 -3.17 -12.65 -24.52
C ARG A 122 -2.19 -12.81 -23.36
N ASN A 123 -1.83 -11.71 -22.72
CA ASN A 123 -0.90 -11.67 -21.59
C ASN A 123 -1.49 -10.84 -20.46
N VAL A 124 -1.11 -11.20 -19.22
CA VAL A 124 -1.54 -10.48 -18.02
C VAL A 124 -0.35 -10.24 -17.09
N ILE A 125 -0.20 -9.00 -16.62
CA ILE A 125 0.72 -8.67 -15.53
C ILE A 125 -0.08 -8.31 -14.29
N VAL A 126 0.21 -8.96 -13.16
CA VAL A 126 -0.38 -8.62 -11.86
C VAL A 126 0.60 -7.76 -11.06
N ALA A 127 0.27 -6.47 -10.88
CA ALA A 127 1.10 -5.43 -10.27
C ALA A 127 0.37 -4.68 -9.14
N ILE A 128 -0.39 -5.40 -8.32
CA ILE A 128 -1.30 -4.84 -7.30
C ILE A 128 -0.62 -4.44 -5.99
N GLY A 129 0.70 -4.59 -5.89
CA GLY A 129 1.46 -4.30 -4.68
C GLY A 129 1.15 -5.26 -3.52
N ARG A 130 1.86 -5.07 -2.41
CA ARG A 130 1.69 -5.89 -1.19
C ARG A 130 0.60 -5.37 -0.25
N MET A 131 0.26 -4.10 -0.33
CA MET A 131 -0.71 -3.50 0.57
C MET A 131 -2.14 -3.83 0.13
N GLY A 132 -2.68 -4.87 0.76
CA GLY A 132 -4.11 -5.14 0.76
C GLY A 132 -4.86 -4.21 1.72
N LYS A 133 -5.98 -4.69 2.25
CA LYS A 133 -6.72 -3.95 3.28
C LYS A 133 -5.86 -3.84 4.56
N PRO A 134 -5.87 -2.70 5.27
CA PRO A 134 -5.18 -2.58 6.56
C PRO A 134 -5.63 -3.68 7.52
N ASN A 135 -4.68 -4.25 8.25
CA ASN A 135 -5.00 -5.18 9.33
C ASN A 135 -5.82 -4.46 10.38
N LYS A 136 -6.87 -5.14 10.84
CA LYS A 136 -7.69 -4.68 11.97
C LYS A 136 -7.21 -5.35 13.25
N PRO A 137 -7.38 -4.71 14.42
CA PRO A 137 -7.15 -5.36 15.69
C PRO A 137 -8.07 -6.58 15.86
N ALA A 138 -7.67 -7.54 16.68
CA ALA A 138 -8.46 -8.76 16.94
C ALA A 138 -9.75 -8.49 17.74
N TYR A 139 -9.75 -7.44 18.55
CA TYR A 139 -10.92 -6.99 19.31
C TYR A 139 -11.85 -6.11 18.48
N LYS A 140 -13.11 -6.03 18.90
CA LYS A 140 -14.13 -5.23 18.21
C LYS A 140 -13.90 -3.73 18.43
N ILE A 141 -14.01 -2.96 17.36
CA ILE A 141 -14.11 -1.50 17.43
C ILE A 141 -15.59 -1.15 17.60
N PRO A 142 -15.99 -0.49 18.72
CA PRO A 142 -17.39 -0.10 18.92
C PRO A 142 -17.88 0.84 17.79
N PRO A 143 -19.09 0.63 17.25
CA PRO A 143 -19.64 1.45 16.18
C PRO A 143 -19.66 2.95 16.51
N SER A 144 -19.89 3.29 17.78
CA SER A 144 -19.97 4.69 18.26
C SER A 144 -18.67 5.50 18.16
N ILE A 145 -17.52 4.82 18.03
CA ILE A 145 -16.19 5.45 17.89
C ILE A 145 -15.49 5.14 16.56
N THR A 146 -16.16 4.48 15.63
CA THR A 146 -15.56 4.09 14.33
C THR A 146 -14.98 5.30 13.57
N GLN A 147 -15.59 6.48 13.71
CA GLN A 147 -15.11 7.73 13.10
C GLN A 147 -13.81 8.26 13.75
N ARG A 148 -13.45 7.77 14.93
CA ARG A 148 -12.26 8.13 15.68
C ARG A 148 -11.13 7.09 15.54
N VAL A 149 -11.38 6.00 14.81
CA VAL A 149 -10.41 4.93 14.59
C VAL A 149 -10.04 4.89 13.11
N ASN A 150 -8.79 5.14 12.81
CA ASN A 150 -8.26 5.26 11.45
C ASN A 150 -7.19 4.20 11.19
N PHE A 151 -6.91 3.98 9.90
CA PHE A 151 -5.83 3.11 9.42
C PHE A 151 -4.84 3.88 8.53
N ASN A 152 -5.04 5.18 8.41
CA ASN A 152 -4.20 6.16 7.71
C ASN A 152 -4.34 7.53 8.39
N LEU A 153 -3.76 8.58 7.80
CA LEU A 153 -3.80 9.93 8.34
C LEU A 153 -5.02 10.74 7.88
N ASP A 154 -5.89 10.17 7.05
CA ASP A 154 -7.12 10.84 6.65
C ASP A 154 -7.97 11.20 7.89
N LYS A 155 -8.61 12.34 7.86
CA LYS A 155 -9.43 12.84 8.96
C LYS A 155 -8.69 13.19 10.26
N CYS A 156 -7.35 13.17 10.28
CA CYS A 156 -6.58 13.71 11.41
C CYS A 156 -6.65 15.25 11.37
N THR A 157 -6.93 15.83 12.53
CA THR A 157 -6.95 17.29 12.69
C THR A 157 -5.81 17.75 13.59
N ILE A 158 -5.74 19.02 13.90
CA ILE A 158 -4.76 19.59 14.84
C ILE A 158 -5.31 19.62 16.26
N ASN A 159 -4.42 19.68 17.26
CA ASN A 159 -4.76 19.76 18.69
C ASN A 159 -5.53 18.52 19.20
N GLU A 160 -5.37 17.35 18.58
CA GLU A 160 -5.90 16.08 19.05
C GLU A 160 -4.88 15.37 19.96
N LYS A 161 -5.37 14.59 20.93
CA LYS A 161 -4.60 13.56 21.63
C LYS A 161 -4.73 12.25 20.87
N ILE A 162 -3.65 11.84 20.17
CA ILE A 162 -3.68 10.74 19.20
C ILE A 162 -2.84 9.56 19.70
N LEU A 163 -3.42 8.36 19.63
CA LEU A 163 -2.68 7.12 19.78
C LEU A 163 -2.33 6.55 18.40
N VAL A 164 -1.06 6.35 18.11
CA VAL A 164 -0.58 5.59 16.95
C VAL A 164 -0.16 4.20 17.42
N VAL A 165 -0.72 3.16 16.80
CA VAL A 165 -0.48 1.75 17.16
C VAL A 165 0.31 1.07 16.06
N GLY A 166 1.50 0.59 16.38
CA GLY A 166 2.37 -0.13 15.45
C GLY A 166 3.86 0.08 15.72
N GLY A 167 4.70 -0.74 15.10
CA GLY A 167 6.15 -0.70 15.29
C GLY A 167 6.93 -0.83 13.97
N GLY A 168 6.31 -0.49 12.86
CA GLY A 168 6.93 -0.41 11.53
C GLY A 168 7.11 1.04 11.07
N ASN A 169 7.77 1.24 9.93
CA ASN A 169 8.07 2.57 9.38
C ASN A 169 6.83 3.46 9.26
N SER A 170 5.69 2.93 8.82
CA SER A 170 4.45 3.70 8.73
C SER A 170 3.99 4.25 10.08
N ALA A 171 4.11 3.46 11.18
CA ALA A 171 3.74 3.93 12.52
C ALA A 171 4.66 5.07 12.98
N ALA A 172 5.97 4.92 12.77
CA ALA A 172 6.95 5.95 13.08
C ALA A 172 6.69 7.23 12.28
N GLU A 173 6.54 7.12 10.97
CA GLU A 173 6.25 8.24 10.07
C GLU A 173 4.95 8.98 10.45
N TYR A 174 3.92 8.24 10.84
CA TYR A 174 2.66 8.83 11.31
C TYR A 174 2.85 9.59 12.62
N ALA A 175 3.54 8.98 13.59
CA ALA A 175 3.81 9.63 14.87
C ALA A 175 4.65 10.91 14.71
N ILE A 176 5.77 10.86 13.96
CA ILE A 176 6.65 11.98 13.67
C ILE A 176 5.91 13.13 12.98
N ALA A 177 5.04 12.75 12.10
CA ALA A 177 4.31 13.74 11.34
C ALA A 177 3.22 14.43 12.15
N LEU A 178 2.49 13.69 12.99
CA LEU A 178 1.40 14.19 13.80
C LEU A 178 1.88 14.97 15.04
N CYS A 179 3.03 14.64 15.60
CA CYS A 179 3.54 15.29 16.81
C CYS A 179 3.85 16.78 16.65
N LYS A 180 3.90 17.28 15.42
CA LYS A 180 4.10 18.72 15.13
C LYS A 180 2.91 19.59 15.54
N THR A 181 1.72 19.01 15.59
CA THR A 181 0.46 19.74 15.84
C THR A 181 -0.48 19.03 16.82
N ASN A 182 -0.06 17.89 17.36
CA ASN A 182 -0.89 17.03 18.21
C ASN A 182 -0.07 16.46 19.36
N VAL A 183 -0.76 16.02 20.42
CA VAL A 183 -0.15 15.20 21.48
C VAL A 183 -0.19 13.73 21.05
N VAL A 184 0.96 13.17 20.74
CA VAL A 184 1.06 11.82 20.15
C VAL A 184 1.62 10.82 21.14
N THR A 185 0.91 9.69 21.29
CA THR A 185 1.43 8.48 21.93
C THR A 185 1.68 7.45 20.84
N LEU A 186 2.89 6.87 20.78
CA LEU A 186 3.23 5.74 19.91
C LEU A 186 3.29 4.47 20.75
N CYS A 187 2.40 3.52 20.48
CA CYS A 187 2.29 2.25 21.19
C CYS A 187 2.72 1.08 20.33
N TYR A 188 3.58 0.23 20.86
CA TYR A 188 4.04 -0.99 20.21
C TYR A 188 4.14 -2.15 21.18
N ARG A 189 3.51 -3.29 20.84
CA ARG A 189 3.44 -4.49 21.69
C ARG A 189 4.78 -5.17 22.01
N LYS A 190 5.85 -4.88 21.26
CA LYS A 190 7.18 -5.41 21.55
C LYS A 190 8.02 -4.41 22.35
N PRO A 191 8.96 -4.90 23.20
CA PRO A 191 9.76 -4.03 24.06
C PRO A 191 10.79 -3.17 23.31
N LYS A 192 11.03 -3.45 22.02
CA LYS A 192 11.93 -2.66 21.15
C LYS A 192 11.45 -2.68 19.71
N PHE A 193 11.81 -1.67 18.95
CA PHE A 193 11.58 -1.68 17.51
C PHE A 193 12.48 -2.71 16.82
N THR A 194 11.90 -3.44 15.86
CA THR A 194 12.61 -4.48 15.09
C THR A 194 12.42 -4.32 13.58
N ARG A 195 11.63 -3.33 13.17
CA ARG A 195 11.22 -3.11 11.77
C ARG A 195 11.40 -1.68 11.28
N LEU A 196 11.89 -0.79 12.14
CA LEU A 196 12.20 0.57 11.72
C LEU A 196 13.50 0.58 10.94
N ASN A 197 13.57 1.44 9.93
CA ASN A 197 14.84 1.84 9.38
C ASN A 197 15.53 2.81 10.36
N GLU A 198 16.85 2.98 10.21
CA GLU A 198 17.67 3.80 11.12
C GLU A 198 17.18 5.26 11.22
N THR A 199 16.75 5.85 10.11
CA THR A 199 16.25 7.22 10.06
C THR A 199 14.98 7.37 10.90
N ASN A 200 13.98 6.50 10.67
CA ASN A 200 12.73 6.55 11.41
C ASN A 200 12.92 6.26 12.90
N GLU A 201 13.81 5.34 13.27
CA GLU A 201 14.12 5.04 14.65
C GLU A 201 14.78 6.25 15.32
N SER A 202 15.79 6.84 14.69
CA SER A 202 16.47 8.05 15.18
C SER A 202 15.50 9.21 15.36
N ASP A 203 14.60 9.44 14.39
CA ASP A 203 13.63 10.52 14.46
C ASP A 203 12.58 10.31 15.56
N VAL A 204 12.06 9.10 15.73
CA VAL A 204 11.13 8.77 16.84
C VAL A 204 11.82 8.99 18.18
N MET A 205 13.05 8.51 18.36
CA MET A 205 13.79 8.67 19.60
C MET A 205 14.10 10.13 19.91
N ARG A 206 14.44 10.92 18.87
CA ARG A 206 14.63 12.37 19.00
C ARG A 206 13.35 13.06 19.47
N GLU A 207 12.23 12.83 18.82
CA GLU A 207 10.95 13.45 19.18
C GLU A 207 10.46 12.99 20.57
N THR A 208 10.76 11.75 20.95
CA THR A 208 10.50 11.25 22.31
C THR A 208 11.35 11.99 23.36
N LYS A 209 12.63 12.21 23.08
CA LYS A 209 13.53 12.95 23.96
C LYS A 209 13.08 14.41 24.16
N TYR A 210 12.51 15.03 23.14
CA TYR A 210 11.94 16.38 23.24
C TYR A 210 10.54 16.44 23.86
N GLY A 211 9.94 15.27 24.16
CA GLY A 211 8.60 15.19 24.75
C GLY A 211 7.47 15.38 23.75
N ASN A 212 7.76 15.40 22.44
CA ASN A 212 6.75 15.53 21.37
C ASN A 212 6.02 14.22 21.11
N ILE A 213 6.67 13.07 21.39
CA ILE A 213 6.08 11.73 21.29
C ILE A 213 6.20 11.05 22.66
N ILE A 214 5.07 10.50 23.15
CA ILE A 214 5.05 9.62 24.31
C ILE A 214 5.19 8.19 23.78
N LEU A 215 6.27 7.49 24.17
CA LEU A 215 6.55 6.15 23.69
C LEU A 215 6.09 5.10 24.72
N ARG A 216 5.27 4.13 24.27
CA ARG A 216 4.84 2.98 25.06
C ARG A 216 5.25 1.69 24.33
N LEU A 217 6.33 1.07 24.77
CA LEU A 217 6.85 -0.19 24.22
C LEU A 217 6.56 -1.34 25.15
N GLY A 218 6.36 -2.54 24.57
CA GLY A 218 6.05 -3.76 25.32
C GLY A 218 4.64 -3.80 25.88
N ILE A 219 3.73 -2.99 25.34
CA ILE A 219 2.35 -2.84 25.82
C ILE A 219 1.41 -3.03 24.64
N ASP A 220 0.39 -3.88 24.79
CA ASP A 220 -0.64 -4.10 23.79
C ASP A 220 -1.99 -3.53 24.24
N ILE A 221 -2.90 -3.41 23.30
CA ILE A 221 -4.26 -2.94 23.57
C ILE A 221 -5.18 -4.15 23.71
N GLU A 222 -5.95 -4.19 24.78
CA GLU A 222 -6.96 -5.22 25.01
C GLU A 222 -8.33 -4.85 24.46
N ALA A 223 -8.73 -3.59 24.63
CA ALA A 223 -10.06 -3.14 24.21
C ALA A 223 -10.11 -1.64 23.90
N LEU A 224 -11.10 -1.27 23.10
CA LEU A 224 -11.55 0.11 22.91
C LEU A 224 -12.99 0.26 23.39
N GLU A 225 -13.25 1.37 24.08
CA GLU A 225 -14.60 1.75 24.51
C GLU A 225 -14.91 3.21 24.13
N ASN A 226 -16.18 3.56 24.16
CA ASN A 226 -16.59 4.95 23.96
C ASN A 226 -16.66 5.66 25.31
N GLU A 227 -15.92 6.73 25.44
CA GLU A 227 -16.04 7.64 26.58
C GLU A 227 -16.35 9.06 26.09
N ASN A 228 -17.61 9.42 26.17
CA ASN A 228 -18.11 10.76 25.76
C ASN A 228 -17.71 11.17 24.33
N GLY A 229 -17.75 10.23 23.38
CA GLY A 229 -17.40 10.46 21.97
C GLY A 229 -15.89 10.39 21.68
N LYS A 230 -15.07 10.11 22.68
CA LYS A 230 -13.64 9.82 22.56
C LYS A 230 -13.38 8.31 22.70
N VAL A 231 -12.14 7.91 22.45
CA VAL A 231 -11.71 6.52 22.51
C VAL A 231 -11.02 6.26 23.85
N LEU A 232 -11.68 5.53 24.75
CA LEU A 232 -11.04 4.94 25.91
C LEU A 232 -10.30 3.68 25.48
N VAL A 233 -9.00 3.66 25.69
CA VAL A 233 -8.10 2.55 25.35
C VAL A 233 -7.69 1.83 26.62
N LYS A 234 -7.98 0.53 26.70
CA LYS A 234 -7.55 -0.36 27.78
C LYS A 234 -6.34 -1.14 27.34
N PHE A 235 -5.28 -1.05 28.12
CA PHE A 235 -4.00 -1.70 27.84
C PHE A 235 -3.81 -2.95 28.71
N ASP A 236 -3.00 -3.89 28.25
CA ASP A 236 -2.67 -5.16 28.94
C ASP A 236 -1.85 -4.98 30.24
N ASP A 237 -1.30 -3.80 30.46
CA ASP A 237 -0.66 -3.42 31.72
C ASP A 237 -1.67 -2.88 32.78
N GLY A 238 -2.96 -2.92 32.49
CA GLY A 238 -4.05 -2.44 33.34
C GLY A 238 -4.25 -0.91 33.28
N THR A 239 -3.49 -0.18 32.48
CA THR A 239 -3.72 1.27 32.33
C THR A 239 -4.86 1.56 31.36
N GLU A 240 -5.59 2.65 31.63
CA GLU A 240 -6.65 3.16 30.77
C GLU A 240 -6.36 4.61 30.39
N LEU A 241 -6.43 4.94 29.12
CA LEU A 241 -6.19 6.30 28.61
C LEU A 241 -7.23 6.69 27.57
N VAL A 242 -7.63 7.94 27.60
CA VAL A 242 -8.59 8.52 26.63
C VAL A 242 -7.85 9.29 25.54
N PHE A 243 -8.26 9.03 24.30
CA PHE A 243 -7.71 9.67 23.11
C PHE A 243 -8.83 10.26 22.23
N ASP A 244 -8.53 11.34 21.53
CA ASP A 244 -9.43 11.90 20.53
C ASP A 244 -9.47 11.02 19.28
N ARG A 245 -8.37 10.30 19.00
CA ARG A 245 -8.22 9.43 17.83
C ARG A 245 -7.25 8.29 18.08
N VAL A 246 -7.51 7.14 17.45
CA VAL A 246 -6.59 6.00 17.40
C VAL A 246 -6.29 5.67 15.94
N ILE A 247 -5.00 5.48 15.61
CA ILE A 247 -4.54 5.15 14.26
C ILE A 247 -3.78 3.85 14.31
N TYR A 248 -4.29 2.84 13.58
CA TYR A 248 -3.63 1.54 13.45
C TYR A 248 -2.70 1.53 12.23
N ALA A 249 -1.41 1.39 12.48
CA ALA A 249 -0.37 1.17 11.48
C ALA A 249 0.30 -0.19 11.70
N ILE A 250 -0.53 -1.25 11.76
CA ILE A 250 -0.14 -2.63 12.09
C ILE A 250 0.03 -3.52 10.84
N GLY A 251 0.32 -2.90 9.70
CA GLY A 251 0.46 -3.57 8.41
C GLY A 251 -0.87 -3.78 7.69
N GLY A 252 -0.83 -4.50 6.59
CA GLY A 252 -2.00 -4.85 5.78
C GLY A 252 -2.05 -6.35 5.48
N THR A 253 -3.21 -6.83 5.08
CA THR A 253 -3.36 -8.19 4.53
C THR A 253 -2.64 -8.28 3.21
N SER A 254 -1.96 -9.38 2.98
CA SER A 254 -1.44 -9.70 1.64
C SER A 254 -2.63 -10.02 0.71
N PRO A 255 -2.57 -9.66 -0.58
CA PRO A 255 -3.59 -10.05 -1.55
C PRO A 255 -3.51 -11.54 -1.94
N ILE A 256 -2.98 -12.40 -1.07
CA ILE A 256 -2.71 -13.82 -1.31
C ILE A 256 -3.97 -14.56 -1.80
N ASP A 257 -5.12 -14.29 -1.21
CA ASP A 257 -6.37 -15.00 -1.58
C ASP A 257 -6.79 -14.69 -3.02
N PHE A 258 -6.66 -13.44 -3.45
CA PHE A 258 -6.89 -13.06 -4.84
C PHE A 258 -5.89 -13.75 -5.78
N LEU A 259 -4.62 -13.69 -5.46
CA LEU A 259 -3.56 -14.25 -6.30
C LEU A 259 -3.66 -15.78 -6.39
N LYS A 260 -4.04 -16.47 -5.31
CA LYS A 260 -4.35 -17.91 -5.32
C LYS A 260 -5.54 -18.23 -6.25
N LYS A 261 -6.60 -17.42 -6.24
CA LYS A 261 -7.73 -17.56 -7.16
C LYS A 261 -7.32 -17.39 -8.64
N CYS A 262 -6.27 -16.61 -8.90
CA CYS A 262 -5.68 -16.45 -10.23
C CYS A 262 -4.70 -17.56 -10.60
N GLY A 263 -4.57 -18.62 -9.78
CA GLY A 263 -3.68 -19.75 -10.05
C GLY A 263 -2.20 -19.47 -9.80
N ILE A 264 -1.86 -18.40 -9.07
CA ILE A 264 -0.46 -18.05 -8.76
C ILE A 264 -0.01 -18.83 -7.53
N ALA A 265 1.05 -19.62 -7.69
CA ALA A 265 1.67 -20.40 -6.63
C ALA A 265 2.61 -19.53 -5.78
N TYR A 266 2.87 -19.98 -4.55
CA TYR A 266 3.69 -19.29 -3.54
C TYR A 266 4.75 -20.19 -2.96
N ASP A 267 5.87 -19.59 -2.58
CA ASP A 267 6.89 -20.25 -1.76
C ASP A 267 6.46 -20.26 -0.26
N GLU A 268 7.28 -20.89 0.57
CA GLU A 268 7.07 -20.99 2.02
C GLU A 268 7.06 -19.64 2.76
N ASN A 269 7.61 -18.60 2.15
CA ASN A 269 7.64 -17.24 2.69
C ASN A 269 6.44 -16.39 2.21
N GLY A 270 5.53 -16.96 1.41
CA GLY A 270 4.38 -16.26 0.86
C GLY A 270 4.73 -15.31 -0.28
N VAL A 271 5.82 -15.55 -0.99
CA VAL A 271 6.23 -14.82 -2.20
C VAL A 271 5.76 -15.59 -3.43
N PRO A 272 5.16 -14.96 -4.45
CA PRO A 272 4.80 -15.61 -5.70
C PRO A 272 5.99 -16.31 -6.36
N ILE A 273 5.77 -17.54 -6.83
CA ILE A 273 6.77 -18.30 -7.55
C ILE A 273 6.74 -17.87 -9.02
N VAL A 274 7.84 -17.29 -9.48
CA VAL A 274 8.03 -16.83 -10.86
C VAL A 274 9.40 -17.24 -11.38
N ASP A 275 9.55 -17.29 -12.69
CA ASP A 275 10.85 -17.49 -13.35
C ASP A 275 11.67 -16.18 -13.42
N GLU A 276 12.80 -16.21 -14.09
CA GLU A 276 13.72 -15.07 -14.27
C GLU A 276 13.08 -13.89 -15.04
N ASN A 277 12.03 -14.16 -15.83
CA ASN A 277 11.26 -13.19 -16.59
C ASN A 277 9.99 -12.74 -15.85
N LEU A 278 9.86 -13.09 -14.57
CA LEU A 278 8.69 -12.80 -13.72
C LEU A 278 7.40 -13.50 -14.19
N GLN A 279 7.50 -14.53 -15.04
CA GLN A 279 6.37 -15.33 -15.49
C GLN A 279 6.06 -16.42 -14.45
N THR A 280 4.79 -16.63 -14.19
CA THR A 280 4.31 -17.74 -13.35
C THR A 280 4.39 -19.07 -14.11
N ALA A 281 4.00 -20.17 -13.46
CA ALA A 281 3.85 -21.45 -14.14
C ALA A 281 2.79 -21.41 -15.25
N THR A 282 1.88 -20.42 -15.25
CA THR A 282 0.92 -20.20 -16.31
C THR A 282 1.52 -19.26 -17.36
N SER A 283 1.85 -19.80 -18.54
CA SER A 283 2.41 -19.02 -19.64
C SER A 283 1.56 -17.80 -19.98
N GLY A 284 2.19 -16.63 -20.12
CA GLY A 284 1.54 -15.34 -20.35
C GLY A 284 1.01 -14.64 -19.10
N LEU A 285 1.13 -15.26 -17.91
CA LEU A 285 0.76 -14.64 -16.64
C LEU A 285 2.02 -14.23 -15.86
N TYR A 286 2.20 -12.96 -15.61
CA TYR A 286 3.36 -12.36 -14.95
C TYR A 286 3.00 -11.70 -13.63
N VAL A 287 3.94 -11.59 -12.72
CA VAL A 287 3.78 -10.89 -11.43
C VAL A 287 4.92 -9.90 -11.26
N GLY A 288 4.59 -8.66 -10.90
CA GLY A 288 5.60 -7.61 -10.75
C GLY A 288 5.44 -6.72 -9.53
N GLY A 289 6.42 -5.84 -9.33
CA GLY A 289 6.45 -4.87 -8.26
C GLY A 289 6.70 -5.48 -6.87
N ASP A 290 6.15 -4.85 -5.84
CA ASP A 290 6.35 -5.25 -4.45
C ASP A 290 5.90 -6.70 -4.14
N LEU A 291 5.07 -7.30 -4.98
CA LEU A 291 4.61 -8.69 -4.81
C LEU A 291 5.77 -9.69 -4.81
N ILE A 292 6.79 -9.44 -5.61
CA ILE A 292 7.97 -10.31 -5.76
C ILE A 292 9.20 -9.81 -5.00
N SER A 293 9.12 -8.63 -4.39
CA SER A 293 10.22 -8.06 -3.61
C SER A 293 10.44 -8.86 -2.33
N ARG A 294 11.68 -9.32 -2.09
CA ARG A 294 12.13 -10.02 -0.87
C ARG A 294 12.61 -9.05 0.21
N SER A 295 12.03 -7.85 0.32
CA SER A 295 12.42 -6.86 1.34
C SER A 295 11.81 -7.14 2.71
#